data_c84cd191a603ff6644e6e0e7c3d34008
#
_entry.id   c84cd191a603ff6644e6e0e7c3d34008
#
_cell.length_a   1.000
_cell.length_b   1.000
_cell.length_c   1.000
_cell.angle_alpha   90.00
_cell.angle_beta   90.00
_cell.angle_gamma   90.00
#
_symmetry.space_group_name_H-M   'P 1'
#
loop_
_entity.id
_entity.type
_entity.pdbx_description
1 polymer ?
#
loop_
_entity_poly.entity_id
_entity_poly.type
_entity_poly.pdbx_seq_one_letter_code
_entity_poly.pdbx_strand_id
1 'polypeptide(L)'
;VSEAAKILEIEHLLQRKPKALSGGQRQRVALGRAIVRDPKVFLMDEPLSNLDAKLRVQMRVEITKLHQRLQTTIIYVTHDQTEAMTMGTRIVVMKDGFIQQVDAPSELYANPVNTFVAGFIGMPPMNFINALVAVEGDDVNIVFENFTIKLPERYAVPEVMEQDGKEVIFGVRPEAITDETTYVGQHPESAFSADVDVVEMLGAETYLYVTVNGALPLTARVDPT
;
A
#
# COMPACT_ATOMS: atom_id res chain seq x y z
N VAL A 1 -26.73 16.48 19.71
CA VAL A 1 -25.39 16.74 20.25
C VAL A 1 -24.98 15.62 21.20
N SER A 2 -25.79 15.29 22.20
CA SER A 2 -25.46 14.25 23.19
C SER A 2 -25.19 12.87 22.56
N GLU A 3 -25.97 12.49 21.57
CA GLU A 3 -25.78 11.24 20.83
C GLU A 3 -24.45 11.21 20.07
N ALA A 4 -24.11 12.28 19.35
CA ALA A 4 -22.83 12.40 18.65
C ALA A 4 -21.64 12.41 19.64
N ALA A 5 -21.81 13.05 20.80
CA ALA A 5 -20.78 13.04 21.83
C ALA A 5 -20.55 11.64 22.41
N LYS A 6 -21.62 10.86 22.59
CA LYS A 6 -21.57 9.46 23.05
C LYS A 6 -20.90 8.56 22.01
N ILE A 7 -21.22 8.71 20.72
CA ILE A 7 -20.60 7.95 19.61
C ILE A 7 -19.07 8.17 19.62
N LEU A 8 -18.63 9.40 19.88
CA LEU A 8 -17.22 9.79 19.85
C LEU A 8 -16.50 9.73 21.20
N GLU A 9 -17.22 9.31 22.27
CA GLU A 9 -16.69 9.20 23.64
C GLU A 9 -16.15 10.55 24.18
N ILE A 10 -16.79 11.67 23.82
CA ILE A 10 -16.39 13.04 24.22
C ILE A 10 -17.41 13.72 25.11
N GLU A 11 -18.33 13.01 25.73
CA GLU A 11 -19.35 13.58 26.63
C GLU A 11 -18.75 14.44 27.74
N HIS A 12 -17.64 13.94 28.32
CA HIS A 12 -16.88 14.61 29.39
C HIS A 12 -16.16 15.90 28.93
N LEU A 13 -16.14 16.17 27.64
CA LEU A 13 -15.50 17.36 27.04
C LEU A 13 -16.48 18.45 26.66
N LEU A 14 -17.79 18.20 26.71
CA LEU A 14 -18.82 19.12 26.20
C LEU A 14 -18.76 20.53 26.80
N GLN A 15 -18.27 20.65 28.04
CA GLN A 15 -18.15 21.95 28.73
C GLN A 15 -16.75 22.57 28.58
N ARG A 16 -15.81 21.92 27.91
CA ARG A 16 -14.45 22.47 27.72
C ARG A 16 -14.39 23.43 26.55
N LYS A 17 -13.62 24.49 26.69
CA LYS A 17 -13.31 25.39 25.57
C LYS A 17 -12.33 24.71 24.59
N PRO A 18 -12.42 24.97 23.26
CA PRO A 18 -11.55 24.35 22.27
C PRO A 18 -10.05 24.43 22.54
N LYS A 19 -9.60 25.56 23.14
CA LYS A 19 -8.19 25.77 23.52
C LYS A 19 -7.68 24.81 24.62
N ALA A 20 -8.60 24.22 25.40
CA ALA A 20 -8.30 23.27 26.47
C ALA A 20 -8.37 21.80 26.01
N LEU A 21 -8.48 21.55 24.71
CA LEU A 21 -8.55 20.21 24.11
C LEU A 21 -7.21 19.83 23.47
N SER A 22 -6.86 18.54 23.56
CA SER A 22 -5.74 17.98 22.80
C SER A 22 -6.06 17.95 21.28
N GLY A 23 -5.05 17.66 20.44
CA GLY A 23 -5.22 17.53 18.98
C GLY A 23 -6.34 16.55 18.61
N GLY A 24 -6.28 15.31 19.13
CA GLY A 24 -7.30 14.30 18.88
C GLY A 24 -8.67 14.63 19.46
N GLN A 25 -8.71 15.29 20.61
CA GLN A 25 -10.00 15.76 21.16
C GLN A 25 -10.63 16.82 20.27
N ARG A 26 -9.86 17.75 19.73
CA ARG A 26 -10.35 18.73 18.74
C ARG A 26 -10.85 18.03 17.49
N GLN A 27 -10.15 17.01 16.99
CA GLN A 27 -10.54 16.22 15.83
C GLN A 27 -11.88 15.50 16.07
N ARG A 28 -12.05 14.82 17.23
CA ARG A 28 -13.32 14.18 17.60
C ARG A 28 -14.45 15.21 17.68
N VAL A 29 -14.21 16.40 18.20
CA VAL A 29 -15.20 17.49 18.23
C VAL A 29 -15.56 17.94 16.80
N ALA A 30 -14.59 18.04 15.90
CA ALA A 30 -14.85 18.38 14.49
C ALA A 30 -15.73 17.32 13.80
N LEU A 31 -15.43 16.02 14.01
CA LEU A 31 -16.28 14.93 13.55
C LEU A 31 -17.68 14.98 14.17
N GLY A 32 -17.80 15.24 15.47
CA GLY A 32 -19.09 15.37 16.15
C GLY A 32 -19.95 16.50 15.58
N ARG A 33 -19.33 17.62 15.22
CA ARG A 33 -20.02 18.72 14.54
C ARG A 33 -20.57 18.32 13.17
N ALA A 34 -19.85 17.49 12.43
CA ALA A 34 -20.32 16.95 11.15
C ALA A 34 -21.49 15.97 11.34
N ILE A 35 -21.37 15.06 12.32
CA ILE A 35 -22.42 14.07 12.63
C ILE A 35 -23.74 14.74 13.03
N VAL A 36 -23.68 15.77 13.87
CA VAL A 36 -24.90 16.49 14.34
C VAL A 36 -25.74 17.08 13.20
N ARG A 37 -25.11 17.29 12.04
CA ARG A 37 -25.80 17.80 10.84
C ARG A 37 -26.58 16.71 10.10
N ASP A 38 -26.39 15.45 10.46
CA ASP A 38 -26.99 14.27 9.80
C ASP A 38 -26.84 14.31 8.27
N PRO A 39 -25.60 14.42 7.76
CA PRO A 39 -25.37 14.59 6.33
C PRO A 39 -25.57 13.27 5.60
N LYS A 40 -26.04 13.32 4.35
CA LYS A 40 -26.10 12.15 3.46
C LYS A 40 -24.71 11.68 3.01
N VAL A 41 -23.72 12.58 3.01
CA VAL A 41 -22.32 12.31 2.62
C VAL A 41 -21.39 13.12 3.50
N PHE A 42 -20.35 12.50 4.02
CA PHE A 42 -19.23 13.18 4.68
C PHE A 42 -18.13 13.45 3.66
N LEU A 43 -17.61 14.68 3.67
CA LEU A 43 -16.43 15.07 2.91
C LEU A 43 -15.30 15.34 3.91
N MET A 44 -14.23 14.56 3.86
CA MET A 44 -13.08 14.66 4.74
C MET A 44 -11.83 14.87 3.89
N ASP A 45 -11.22 16.04 4.02
CA ASP A 45 -10.01 16.41 3.29
C ASP A 45 -8.83 16.37 4.26
N GLU A 46 -7.95 15.38 4.08
CA GLU A 46 -6.76 15.10 4.90
C GLU A 46 -6.98 15.23 6.42
N PRO A 47 -8.01 14.60 7.00
CA PRO A 47 -8.41 14.90 8.37
C PRO A 47 -7.39 14.48 9.43
N LEU A 48 -6.40 13.65 9.11
CA LEU A 48 -5.41 13.13 10.06
C LEU A 48 -3.99 13.67 9.82
N SER A 49 -3.77 14.51 8.81
CA SER A 49 -2.44 14.99 8.40
C SER A 49 -1.66 15.71 9.52
N ASN A 50 -2.36 16.42 10.42
CA ASN A 50 -1.76 17.21 11.49
C ASN A 50 -1.65 16.46 12.85
N LEU A 51 -1.81 15.14 12.85
CA LEU A 51 -1.74 14.32 14.05
C LEU A 51 -0.40 13.57 14.15
N ASP A 52 0.06 13.35 15.38
CA ASP A 52 1.19 12.45 15.64
C ASP A 52 0.84 11.00 15.28
N ALA A 53 1.86 10.15 15.08
CA ALA A 53 1.69 8.77 14.61
C ALA A 53 0.74 7.94 15.50
N LYS A 54 0.89 8.03 16.82
CA LYS A 54 0.06 7.27 17.77
C LYS A 54 -1.40 7.68 17.68
N LEU A 55 -1.64 8.99 17.66
CA LEU A 55 -2.99 9.55 17.60
C LEU A 55 -3.64 9.28 16.24
N ARG A 56 -2.86 9.30 15.15
CA ARG A 56 -3.33 8.96 13.80
C ARG A 56 -3.86 7.53 13.75
N VAL A 57 -3.14 6.55 14.33
CA VAL A 57 -3.61 5.15 14.42
C VAL A 57 -4.94 5.08 15.18
N GLN A 58 -5.05 5.74 16.33
CA GLN A 58 -6.29 5.75 17.11
C GLN A 58 -7.46 6.34 16.32
N MET A 59 -7.24 7.48 15.66
CA MET A 59 -8.29 8.15 14.90
C MET A 59 -8.73 7.39 13.66
N ARG A 60 -7.84 6.64 12.98
CA ARG A 60 -8.23 5.71 11.92
C ARG A 60 -9.26 4.69 12.42
N VAL A 61 -8.96 4.05 13.53
CA VAL A 61 -9.88 3.08 14.16
C VAL A 61 -11.23 3.73 14.49
N GLU A 62 -11.22 4.95 15.06
CA GLU A 62 -12.46 5.67 15.41
C GLU A 62 -13.29 6.06 14.17
N ILE A 63 -12.66 6.52 13.09
CA ILE A 63 -13.36 6.84 11.85
C ILE A 63 -13.95 5.58 11.21
N THR A 64 -13.20 4.45 11.22
CA THR A 64 -13.70 3.17 10.71
C THR A 64 -14.94 2.70 11.51
N LYS A 65 -14.88 2.73 12.85
CA LYS A 65 -16.03 2.43 13.71
C LYS A 65 -17.22 3.36 13.45
N LEU A 66 -16.94 4.65 13.25
CA LEU A 66 -17.95 5.63 12.94
C LEU A 66 -18.67 5.32 11.62
N HIS A 67 -17.91 5.01 10.56
CA HIS A 67 -18.46 4.58 9.28
C HIS A 67 -19.37 3.35 9.43
N GLN A 68 -18.91 2.34 10.17
CA GLN A 68 -19.69 1.13 10.44
C GLN A 68 -21.00 1.39 11.18
N ARG A 69 -21.01 2.37 12.10
CA ARG A 69 -22.23 2.74 12.86
C ARG A 69 -23.20 3.58 12.05
N LEU A 70 -22.69 4.57 11.30
CA LEU A 70 -23.52 5.51 10.58
C LEU A 70 -24.02 4.97 9.23
N GLN A 71 -23.31 4.02 8.62
CA GLN A 71 -23.62 3.44 7.30
C GLN A 71 -23.81 4.54 6.22
N THR A 72 -23.12 5.67 6.39
CA THR A 72 -23.22 6.85 5.52
C THR A 72 -22.02 6.89 4.60
N THR A 73 -22.19 7.36 3.39
CA THR A 73 -21.08 7.52 2.44
C THR A 73 -20.08 8.55 2.97
N ILE A 74 -18.81 8.17 2.99
CA ILE A 74 -17.67 9.04 3.34
C ILE A 74 -16.76 9.14 2.13
N ILE A 75 -16.52 10.37 1.67
CA ILE A 75 -15.45 10.69 0.72
C ILE A 75 -14.28 11.19 1.55
N TYR A 76 -13.17 10.45 1.50
CA TYR A 76 -11.98 10.69 2.31
C TYR A 76 -10.79 10.94 1.40
N VAL A 77 -10.21 12.12 1.47
CA VAL A 77 -9.00 12.48 0.73
C VAL A 77 -7.79 12.32 1.64
N THR A 78 -6.78 11.63 1.17
CA THR A 78 -5.51 11.45 1.89
C THR A 78 -4.36 11.23 0.92
N HIS A 79 -3.15 11.57 1.35
CA HIS A 79 -1.91 11.17 0.70
C HIS A 79 -1.22 9.99 1.43
N ASP A 80 -1.79 9.52 2.54
CA ASP A 80 -1.29 8.38 3.31
C ASP A 80 -1.93 7.08 2.80
N GLN A 81 -1.12 6.22 2.18
CA GLN A 81 -1.56 4.93 1.64
C GLN A 81 -2.14 4.03 2.73
N THR A 82 -1.56 4.06 3.95
CA THR A 82 -2.04 3.23 5.06
C THR A 82 -3.47 3.63 5.45
N GLU A 83 -3.79 4.92 5.43
CA GLU A 83 -5.16 5.39 5.65
C GLU A 83 -6.10 4.87 4.57
N ALA A 84 -5.74 5.06 3.30
CA ALA A 84 -6.55 4.61 2.17
C ALA A 84 -6.78 3.08 2.19
N MET A 85 -5.72 2.30 2.34
CA MET A 85 -5.76 0.83 2.31
C MET A 85 -6.49 0.21 3.50
N THR A 86 -6.47 0.86 4.68
CA THR A 86 -7.07 0.30 5.90
C THR A 86 -8.50 0.76 6.16
N MET A 87 -8.90 1.93 5.68
CA MET A 87 -10.23 2.50 5.92
C MET A 87 -11.14 2.45 4.69
N GLY A 88 -10.57 2.51 3.49
CA GLY A 88 -11.32 2.56 2.26
C GLY A 88 -12.01 1.23 1.93
N THR A 89 -13.29 1.26 1.57
CA THR A 89 -13.96 0.14 0.91
C THR A 89 -13.72 0.15 -0.59
N ARG A 90 -13.42 1.32 -1.13
CA ARG A 90 -13.03 1.59 -2.50
C ARG A 90 -12.07 2.77 -2.53
N ILE A 91 -10.99 2.64 -3.28
CA ILE A 91 -9.96 3.67 -3.43
C ILE A 91 -9.98 4.20 -4.86
N VAL A 92 -9.84 5.51 -5.01
CA VAL A 92 -9.63 6.18 -6.28
C VAL A 92 -8.18 6.66 -6.31
N VAL A 93 -7.36 6.03 -7.16
CA VAL A 93 -5.98 6.49 -7.41
C VAL A 93 -6.01 7.55 -8.50
N MET A 94 -5.42 8.71 -8.21
CA MET A 94 -5.40 9.86 -9.12
C MET A 94 -3.97 10.29 -9.43
N LYS A 95 -3.74 10.74 -10.66
CA LYS A 95 -2.49 11.39 -11.11
C LYS A 95 -2.82 12.55 -12.02
N ASP A 96 -2.27 13.72 -11.74
CA ASP A 96 -2.40 14.93 -12.58
C ASP A 96 -3.87 15.29 -12.89
N GLY A 97 -4.77 15.07 -11.90
CA GLY A 97 -6.22 15.32 -12.05
C GLY A 97 -7.01 14.21 -12.75
N PHE A 98 -6.35 13.15 -13.22
CA PHE A 98 -6.99 12.02 -13.90
C PHE A 98 -7.07 10.79 -13.00
N ILE A 99 -8.21 10.10 -13.05
CA ILE A 99 -8.40 8.82 -12.38
C ILE A 99 -7.57 7.77 -13.11
N GLN A 100 -6.72 7.06 -12.37
CA GLN A 100 -5.90 5.97 -12.87
C GLN A 100 -6.59 4.62 -12.67
N GLN A 101 -7.12 4.38 -11.47
CA GLN A 101 -7.86 3.15 -11.14
C GLN A 101 -8.83 3.42 -9.99
N VAL A 102 -9.95 2.69 -9.99
CA VAL A 102 -10.96 2.72 -8.91
C VAL A 102 -11.32 1.29 -8.54
N ASP A 103 -10.85 0.83 -7.39
CA ASP A 103 -11.07 -0.54 -6.94
C ASP A 103 -11.06 -0.70 -5.41
N ALA A 104 -11.36 -1.91 -4.96
CA ALA A 104 -11.12 -2.32 -3.58
C ALA A 104 -9.60 -2.30 -3.28
N PRO A 105 -9.18 -2.05 -2.02
CA PRO A 105 -7.76 -2.02 -1.65
C PRO A 105 -6.98 -3.25 -2.12
N SER A 106 -7.53 -4.46 -1.93
CA SER A 106 -6.91 -5.72 -2.34
C SER A 106 -6.69 -5.80 -3.86
N GLU A 107 -7.65 -5.33 -4.67
CA GLU A 107 -7.55 -5.32 -6.13
C GLU A 107 -6.49 -4.34 -6.62
N LEU A 108 -6.44 -3.14 -6.06
CA LEU A 108 -5.39 -2.16 -6.40
C LEU A 108 -3.98 -2.69 -6.16
N TYR A 109 -3.83 -3.49 -5.10
CA TYR A 109 -2.55 -4.09 -4.74
C TYR A 109 -2.20 -5.29 -5.62
N ALA A 110 -3.17 -6.18 -5.86
CA ALA A 110 -2.96 -7.41 -6.61
C ALA A 110 -2.94 -7.19 -8.13
N ASN A 111 -3.84 -6.33 -8.64
CA ASN A 111 -4.12 -6.14 -10.06
C ASN A 111 -4.03 -4.66 -10.46
N PRO A 112 -2.87 -3.99 -10.33
CA PRO A 112 -2.71 -2.61 -10.76
C PRO A 112 -2.81 -2.50 -12.29
N VAL A 113 -3.60 -1.55 -12.80
CA VAL A 113 -3.87 -1.42 -14.24
C VAL A 113 -2.70 -0.81 -15.03
N ASN A 114 -1.75 -0.18 -14.36
CA ASN A 114 -0.57 0.41 -14.99
C ASN A 114 0.60 0.53 -14.00
N THR A 115 1.78 0.87 -14.52
CA THR A 115 3.01 1.00 -13.73
C THR A 115 2.93 2.10 -12.67
N PHE A 116 2.16 3.18 -12.92
CA PHE A 116 1.96 4.22 -11.93
C PHE A 116 1.23 3.68 -10.70
N VAL A 117 0.10 3.00 -10.88
CA VAL A 117 -0.65 2.41 -9.76
C VAL A 117 0.18 1.35 -9.05
N ALA A 118 0.88 0.49 -9.80
CA ALA A 118 1.75 -0.55 -9.26
C ALA A 118 2.86 0.01 -8.35
N GLY A 119 3.50 1.09 -8.79
CA GLY A 119 4.57 1.75 -8.01
C GLY A 119 4.04 2.69 -6.92
N PHE A 120 2.81 3.20 -7.07
CA PHE A 120 2.21 4.08 -6.07
C PHE A 120 1.62 3.28 -4.90
N ILE A 121 1.05 2.11 -5.14
CA ILE A 121 0.40 1.27 -4.12
C ILE A 121 1.38 0.23 -3.60
N GLY A 122 1.68 0.32 -2.31
CA GLY A 122 2.58 -0.56 -1.56
C GLY A 122 3.72 0.20 -0.89
N MET A 123 4.20 -0.32 0.24
CA MET A 123 5.31 0.25 1.00
C MET A 123 6.18 -0.91 1.52
N PRO A 124 7.42 -1.01 1.02
CA PRO A 124 8.04 -0.23 -0.04
C PRO A 124 7.33 -0.34 -1.41
N PRO A 125 7.62 0.58 -2.37
CA PRO A 125 7.08 0.50 -3.73
C PRO A 125 7.49 -0.76 -4.47
N MET A 126 6.73 -1.14 -5.52
CA MET A 126 7.11 -2.24 -6.42
C MET A 126 8.44 -1.93 -7.12
N ASN A 127 9.32 -2.92 -7.20
CA ASN A 127 10.50 -2.85 -8.04
C ASN A 127 10.08 -2.98 -9.52
N PHE A 128 10.68 -2.19 -10.38
CA PHE A 128 10.50 -2.27 -11.84
C PHE A 128 11.83 -2.57 -12.51
N ILE A 129 11.86 -3.62 -13.32
CA ILE A 129 13.03 -4.13 -14.00
C ILE A 129 12.74 -4.16 -15.50
N ASN A 130 13.59 -3.52 -16.31
CA ASN A 130 13.55 -3.73 -17.75
C ASN A 130 14.08 -5.12 -18.06
N ALA A 131 13.30 -5.96 -18.68
CA ALA A 131 13.60 -7.36 -18.87
C ALA A 131 13.11 -7.86 -20.21
N LEU A 132 13.71 -8.95 -20.69
CA LEU A 132 13.29 -9.67 -21.89
C LEU A 132 12.42 -10.87 -21.50
N VAL A 133 11.34 -11.10 -22.19
CA VAL A 133 10.57 -12.34 -22.07
C VAL A 133 11.22 -13.40 -22.96
N ALA A 134 11.45 -14.60 -22.43
CA ALA A 134 11.92 -15.75 -23.18
C ALA A 134 11.01 -16.95 -22.88
N VAL A 135 10.37 -17.48 -23.95
CA VAL A 135 9.44 -18.61 -23.84
C VAL A 135 10.14 -19.88 -24.31
N GLU A 136 10.15 -20.91 -23.46
CA GLU A 136 10.71 -22.24 -23.78
C GLU A 136 9.65 -23.32 -23.52
N GLY A 137 8.94 -23.72 -24.57
CA GLY A 137 7.81 -24.63 -24.46
C GLY A 137 6.64 -23.97 -23.72
N ASP A 138 6.26 -24.51 -22.58
CA ASP A 138 5.22 -23.96 -21.70
C ASP A 138 5.80 -23.03 -20.61
N ASP A 139 7.11 -22.92 -20.52
CA ASP A 139 7.80 -22.13 -19.50
C ASP A 139 8.04 -20.69 -20.00
N VAL A 140 7.80 -19.73 -19.13
CA VAL A 140 8.09 -18.33 -19.34
C VAL A 140 9.22 -17.88 -18.43
N ASN A 141 10.28 -17.38 -19.03
CA ASN A 141 11.45 -16.85 -18.34
C ASN A 141 11.52 -15.33 -18.50
N ILE A 142 11.98 -14.66 -17.46
CA ILE A 142 12.32 -13.24 -17.44
C ILE A 142 13.83 -13.10 -17.40
N VAL A 143 14.41 -12.48 -18.40
CA VAL A 143 15.86 -12.27 -18.53
C VAL A 143 16.17 -10.81 -18.27
N PHE A 144 17.01 -10.54 -17.27
CA PHE A 144 17.50 -9.21 -16.96
C PHE A 144 18.96 -9.30 -16.47
N GLU A 145 19.74 -8.32 -16.83
CA GLU A 145 21.19 -8.33 -16.57
C GLU A 145 21.81 -9.68 -17.05
N ASN A 146 22.42 -10.43 -16.13
CA ASN A 146 22.99 -11.75 -16.38
C ASN A 146 22.15 -12.90 -15.77
N PHE A 147 20.91 -12.61 -15.37
CA PHE A 147 20.05 -13.55 -14.69
C PHE A 147 18.84 -13.94 -15.55
N THR A 148 18.42 -15.18 -15.38
CA THR A 148 17.19 -15.72 -15.93
C THR A 148 16.35 -16.23 -14.78
N ILE A 149 15.14 -15.74 -14.64
CA ILE A 149 14.18 -16.16 -13.62
C ILE A 149 13.02 -16.85 -14.31
N LYS A 150 12.74 -18.09 -13.92
CA LYS A 150 11.55 -18.80 -14.37
C LYS A 150 10.32 -18.27 -13.61
N LEU A 151 9.31 -17.83 -14.35
CA LEU A 151 8.05 -17.42 -13.75
C LEU A 151 7.23 -18.63 -13.27
N PRO A 152 6.50 -18.50 -12.15
CA PRO A 152 5.53 -19.51 -11.77
C PRO A 152 4.48 -19.73 -12.86
N GLU A 153 4.00 -20.97 -13.04
CA GLU A 153 3.03 -21.39 -14.08
C GLU A 153 1.79 -20.46 -14.17
N ARG A 154 1.33 -19.93 -13.03
CA ARG A 154 0.19 -19.02 -13.01
C ARG A 154 0.38 -17.72 -13.81
N TYR A 155 1.62 -17.39 -14.16
CA TYR A 155 1.96 -16.22 -14.98
C TYR A 155 2.31 -16.60 -16.43
N ALA A 156 2.39 -17.89 -16.77
CA ALA A 156 2.59 -18.39 -18.12
C ALA A 156 1.25 -18.35 -18.89
N VAL A 157 0.65 -17.16 -18.96
CA VAL A 157 -0.61 -16.93 -19.66
C VAL A 157 -0.35 -16.48 -21.11
N PRO A 158 -1.31 -16.67 -22.04
CA PRO A 158 -1.13 -16.36 -23.46
C PRO A 158 -0.63 -14.92 -23.68
N GLU A 159 -1.15 -13.96 -22.93
CA GLU A 159 -0.78 -12.54 -23.05
C GLU A 159 0.69 -12.27 -22.73
N VAL A 160 1.28 -13.06 -21.82
CA VAL A 160 2.70 -12.99 -21.49
C VAL A 160 3.53 -13.77 -22.49
N MET A 161 3.07 -14.95 -22.92
CA MET A 161 3.76 -15.77 -23.93
C MET A 161 3.87 -15.07 -25.30
N GLU A 162 2.89 -14.26 -25.67
CA GLU A 162 2.91 -13.42 -26.88
C GLU A 162 3.98 -12.30 -26.85
N GLN A 163 4.60 -12.08 -25.69
CA GLN A 163 5.71 -11.13 -25.55
C GLN A 163 7.09 -11.79 -25.74
N ASP A 164 7.16 -13.05 -26.17
CA ASP A 164 8.41 -13.72 -26.44
C ASP A 164 9.36 -12.89 -27.30
N GLY A 165 10.62 -12.79 -26.86
CA GLY A 165 11.65 -11.98 -27.51
C GLY A 165 11.49 -10.46 -27.39
N LYS A 166 10.52 -9.95 -26.60
CA LYS A 166 10.29 -8.51 -26.42
C LYS A 166 10.74 -8.02 -25.05
N GLU A 167 11.14 -6.75 -25.01
CA GLU A 167 11.39 -6.03 -23.79
C GLU A 167 10.07 -5.68 -23.08
N VAL A 168 10.03 -5.92 -21.79
CA VAL A 168 8.90 -5.62 -20.91
C VAL A 168 9.39 -4.94 -19.63
N ILE A 169 8.48 -4.31 -18.91
CA ILE A 169 8.73 -3.88 -17.52
C ILE A 169 8.24 -5.00 -16.60
N PHE A 170 9.18 -5.70 -15.99
CA PHE A 170 8.89 -6.71 -14.99
C PHE A 170 8.73 -6.05 -13.62
N GLY A 171 7.54 -6.16 -13.02
CA GLY A 171 7.25 -5.63 -11.68
C GLY A 171 7.33 -6.75 -10.64
N VAL A 172 8.13 -6.56 -9.60
CA VAL A 172 8.20 -7.47 -8.46
C VAL A 172 8.05 -6.72 -7.14
N ARG A 173 7.14 -7.18 -6.28
CA ARG A 173 6.94 -6.60 -4.98
C ARG A 173 8.11 -6.92 -4.04
N PRO A 174 8.51 -6.01 -3.14
CA PRO A 174 9.59 -6.24 -2.18
C PRO A 174 9.43 -7.52 -1.35
N GLU A 175 8.22 -7.86 -0.95
CA GLU A 175 7.91 -9.08 -0.19
C GLU A 175 7.90 -10.36 -1.03
N ALA A 176 8.00 -10.25 -2.36
CA ALA A 176 8.18 -11.40 -3.24
C ALA A 176 9.66 -11.75 -3.46
N ILE A 177 10.57 -10.95 -2.92
CA ILE A 177 12.02 -11.23 -2.91
C ILE A 177 12.40 -11.68 -1.50
N THR A 178 12.97 -12.86 -1.37
CA THR A 178 13.38 -13.43 -0.08
C THR A 178 14.84 -13.84 -0.09
N ASP A 179 15.49 -13.76 1.07
CA ASP A 179 16.85 -14.25 1.33
C ASP A 179 16.85 -15.57 2.12
N GLU A 180 15.68 -16.19 2.32
CA GLU A 180 15.54 -17.44 3.05
C GLU A 180 16.29 -18.57 2.33
N THR A 181 17.38 -19.03 2.94
CA THR A 181 18.30 -20.01 2.34
C THR A 181 17.63 -21.33 1.96
N THR A 182 16.64 -21.76 2.75
CA THR A 182 15.86 -22.99 2.45
C THR A 182 15.05 -22.82 1.17
N TYR A 183 14.37 -21.67 1.02
CA TYR A 183 13.57 -21.35 -0.16
C TYR A 183 14.46 -21.19 -1.40
N VAL A 184 15.54 -20.41 -1.29
CA VAL A 184 16.52 -20.19 -2.36
C VAL A 184 17.13 -21.52 -2.82
N GLY A 185 17.46 -22.43 -1.89
CA GLY A 185 17.98 -23.75 -2.22
C GLY A 185 16.97 -24.67 -2.93
N GLN A 186 15.69 -24.46 -2.75
CA GLN A 186 14.61 -25.22 -3.41
C GLN A 186 14.24 -24.65 -4.79
N HIS A 187 14.53 -23.37 -5.04
CA HIS A 187 14.17 -22.64 -6.26
C HIS A 187 15.37 -21.93 -6.90
N PRO A 188 16.45 -22.68 -7.23
CA PRO A 188 17.65 -22.09 -7.82
C PRO A 188 17.39 -21.42 -9.18
N GLU A 189 16.36 -21.87 -9.91
CA GLU A 189 15.91 -21.31 -11.19
C GLU A 189 15.28 -19.93 -11.08
N SER A 190 14.96 -19.48 -9.86
CA SER A 190 14.40 -18.14 -9.58
C SER A 190 15.30 -17.33 -8.66
N ALA A 191 16.55 -17.75 -8.48
CA ALA A 191 17.51 -17.10 -7.61
C ALA A 191 18.49 -16.20 -8.40
N PHE A 192 18.87 -15.09 -7.80
CA PHE A 192 19.91 -14.20 -8.31
C PHE A 192 20.79 -13.69 -7.17
N SER A 193 21.98 -13.21 -7.51
CA SER A 193 22.90 -12.61 -6.55
C SER A 193 22.81 -11.08 -6.62
N ALA A 194 22.90 -10.43 -5.48
CA ALA A 194 22.95 -8.99 -5.37
C ALA A 194 23.87 -8.56 -4.21
N ASP A 195 24.44 -7.37 -4.32
CA ASP A 195 25.20 -6.75 -3.25
C ASP A 195 24.26 -5.97 -2.34
N VAL A 196 24.39 -6.13 -1.02
CA VAL A 196 23.58 -5.42 -0.04
C VAL A 196 24.19 -4.05 0.23
N ASP A 197 23.47 -2.98 -0.13
CA ASP A 197 23.91 -1.59 0.07
C ASP A 197 23.51 -1.08 1.46
N VAL A 198 22.23 -1.31 1.86
CA VAL A 198 21.68 -0.84 3.15
C VAL A 198 20.73 -1.88 3.72
N VAL A 199 20.74 -2.01 5.04
CA VAL A 199 19.79 -2.82 5.82
C VAL A 199 19.02 -1.91 6.76
N GLU A 200 17.70 -1.85 6.64
CA GLU A 200 16.82 -1.15 7.56
C GLU A 200 16.01 -2.14 8.40
N MET A 201 16.33 -2.24 9.68
CA MET A 201 15.63 -3.09 10.63
C MET A 201 14.49 -2.33 11.29
N LEU A 202 13.24 -2.68 10.97
CA LEU A 202 12.03 -2.03 11.49
C LEU A 202 11.36 -2.82 12.62
N GLY A 203 12.04 -3.84 13.13
CA GLY A 203 11.58 -4.68 14.23
C GLY A 203 10.79 -5.90 13.75
N ALA A 204 9.61 -5.71 13.18
CA ALA A 204 8.78 -6.81 12.65
C ALA A 204 9.14 -7.21 11.20
N GLU A 205 9.89 -6.39 10.52
CA GLU A 205 10.32 -6.61 9.13
C GLU A 205 11.68 -5.93 8.90
N THR A 206 12.43 -6.39 7.92
CA THR A 206 13.70 -5.82 7.49
C THR A 206 13.63 -5.46 6.01
N TYR A 207 14.06 -4.25 5.65
CA TYR A 207 14.23 -3.87 4.26
C TYR A 207 15.70 -3.99 3.86
N LEU A 208 15.94 -4.72 2.77
CA LEU A 208 17.23 -4.81 2.14
C LEU A 208 17.21 -3.97 0.86
N TYR A 209 18.05 -2.95 0.82
CA TYR A 209 18.34 -2.22 -0.41
C TYR A 209 19.55 -2.88 -1.03
N VAL A 210 19.38 -3.41 -2.22
CA VAL A 210 20.41 -4.21 -2.89
C VAL A 210 20.66 -3.72 -4.30
N THR A 211 21.84 -3.97 -4.82
CA THR A 211 22.21 -3.66 -6.21
C THR A 211 22.62 -4.95 -6.93
N VAL A 212 22.00 -5.20 -8.06
CA VAL A 212 22.30 -6.34 -8.94
C VAL A 212 23.32 -5.87 -10.00
N ASN A 213 24.43 -6.60 -10.15
CA ASN A 213 25.51 -6.30 -11.09
C ASN A 213 26.05 -4.84 -11.03
N GLY A 214 25.95 -4.21 -9.87
CA GLY A 214 26.41 -2.82 -9.69
C GLY A 214 25.58 -1.75 -10.40
N ALA A 215 24.41 -2.07 -10.97
CA ALA A 215 23.63 -1.15 -11.79
C ALA A 215 22.12 -1.15 -11.49
N LEU A 216 21.54 -2.29 -11.14
CA LEU A 216 20.09 -2.41 -10.93
C LEU A 216 19.73 -2.38 -9.44
N PRO A 217 19.19 -1.27 -8.92
CA PRO A 217 18.76 -1.21 -7.52
C PRO A 217 17.43 -1.93 -7.33
N LEU A 218 17.34 -2.74 -6.27
CA LEU A 218 16.11 -3.41 -5.85
C LEU A 218 15.91 -3.25 -4.34
N THR A 219 14.67 -3.33 -3.92
CA THR A 219 14.30 -3.40 -2.50
C THR A 219 13.63 -4.74 -2.22
N ALA A 220 14.12 -5.46 -1.22
CA ALA A 220 13.47 -6.65 -0.69
C ALA A 220 12.91 -6.37 0.72
N ARG A 221 11.81 -7.02 1.05
CA ARG A 221 11.27 -7.04 2.41
C ARG A 221 11.35 -8.47 2.93
N VAL A 222 12.20 -8.66 3.93
CA VAL A 222 12.52 -9.97 4.49
C VAL A 222 12.16 -10.03 5.97
N ASP A 223 12.06 -11.24 6.50
CA ASP A 223 11.84 -11.45 7.92
C ASP A 223 13.08 -10.98 8.72
N PRO A 224 12.90 -10.41 9.92
CA PRO A 224 14.01 -10.06 10.78
C PRO A 224 14.74 -11.34 11.25
N THR A 225 16.02 -11.46 10.99
CA THR A 225 16.89 -12.53 11.49
C THR A 225 17.51 -12.18 12.82
#